data_dd02fcf9f402ee35c5ab10f06692ebfb
#
_entry.id   dd02fcf9f402ee35c5ab10f06692ebfb
#
_cell.length_a   1.000
_cell.length_b   1.000
_cell.length_c   1.000
_cell.angle_alpha   90.00
_cell.angle_beta   90.00
_cell.angle_gamma   90.00
#
_symmetry.space_group_name_H-M   'P 1'
#
loop_
_entity.id
_entity.type
_entity.pdbx_description
1 polymer ?
#
loop_
_entity_poly.entity_id
_entity_poly.type
_entity_poly.pdbx_seq_one_letter_code
_entity_poly.pdbx_strand_id
1 'polypeptide(L)'
;FSFLKLIAEDGTTGISEYNESYGSPGLTGVIEGVLKWALGKNPFAHERLMSELYARTRQAHGGIAQQALAAIENALVDLKARSLNVPVYELLGGAVRERLNLYWSHCGSYRLPRTAGFLSVEPVVNLDDIVSLGREVVSSGFSALKTNIFLFDDEPHMHQPGFAGTEGWPELNPSRKVREALREQLLAFREGAGPDAMILLDLNFNYKTEGYLSVTRALDDLGLGWFEIDLYDPAALALIRRSVKTPIASCESLFGLRGYRPFFEAQAMDVSIVDVPWNGIWQSLKIASLAESFEVNVAPHNFYGHLSTLMSAHFCAA
;
A
#
# COMPACT_ATOMS: atom_id res chain seq x y z
N PHE A 1 0.23 11.92 12.38
CA PHE A 1 0.09 10.48 12.63
C PHE A 1 -0.82 10.27 13.83
N SER A 2 -1.64 9.22 13.80
CA SER A 2 -2.55 8.86 14.89
C SER A 2 -2.17 7.50 15.45
N PHE A 3 -2.28 7.35 16.79
CA PHE A 3 -1.87 6.12 17.47
C PHE A 3 -2.95 5.66 18.42
N LEU A 4 -3.22 4.36 18.43
CA LEU A 4 -4.03 3.70 19.43
C LEU A 4 -3.10 3.03 20.44
N LYS A 5 -3.28 3.34 21.74
CA LYS A 5 -2.60 2.68 22.86
C LYS A 5 -3.59 1.94 23.71
N LEU A 6 -3.43 0.65 23.84
CA LEU A 6 -4.16 -0.20 24.79
C LEU A 6 -3.30 -0.42 26.04
N ILE A 7 -3.94 -0.46 27.21
CA ILE A 7 -3.27 -0.68 28.49
C ILE A 7 -3.99 -1.81 29.22
N ALA A 8 -3.27 -2.88 29.53
CA ALA A 8 -3.77 -3.99 30.35
C ALA A 8 -3.74 -3.65 31.84
N GLU A 9 -4.44 -4.44 32.68
CA GLU A 9 -4.53 -4.24 34.13
C GLU A 9 -3.16 -4.30 34.85
N ASP A 10 -2.23 -5.07 34.31
CA ASP A 10 -0.84 -5.18 34.81
C ASP A 10 0.09 -4.05 34.34
N GLY A 11 -0.45 -3.09 33.57
CA GLY A 11 0.29 -1.97 33.00
C GLY A 11 0.98 -2.27 31.66
N THR A 12 0.92 -3.49 31.16
CA THR A 12 1.44 -3.82 29.82
C THR A 12 0.69 -3.02 28.75
N THR A 13 1.42 -2.51 27.77
CA THR A 13 0.84 -1.67 26.72
C THR A 13 1.03 -2.29 25.34
N GLY A 14 0.04 -2.10 24.47
CA GLY A 14 0.15 -2.36 23.04
C GLY A 14 -0.18 -1.11 22.24
N ILE A 15 0.50 -0.90 21.13
CA ILE A 15 0.40 0.31 20.30
C ILE A 15 0.20 -0.07 18.85
N SER A 16 -0.69 0.64 18.16
CA SER A 16 -0.82 0.61 16.70
C SER A 16 -0.85 2.02 16.12
N GLU A 17 -0.44 2.16 14.89
CA GLU A 17 -0.63 3.36 14.09
C GLU A 17 -1.83 3.20 13.18
N TYR A 18 -2.62 4.26 13.03
CA TYR A 18 -3.70 4.35 12.05
C TYR A 18 -3.72 5.73 11.40
N ASN A 19 -4.37 5.85 10.25
CA ASN A 19 -4.40 7.11 9.52
C ASN A 19 -5.83 7.60 9.31
N GLU A 20 -6.15 8.75 9.91
CA GLU A 20 -7.43 9.43 9.72
C GLU A 20 -7.34 10.58 8.70
N SER A 21 -6.12 11.10 8.46
CA SER A 21 -5.93 12.33 7.69
C SER A 21 -6.12 12.15 6.17
N TYR A 22 -6.09 10.93 5.67
CA TYR A 22 -6.20 10.64 4.24
C TYR A 22 -7.22 9.52 3.99
N GLY A 23 -8.35 9.88 3.38
CA GLY A 23 -9.37 8.91 2.93
C GLY A 23 -10.27 8.32 4.00
N SER A 24 -9.99 8.51 5.29
CA SER A 24 -10.72 7.88 6.39
C SER A 24 -11.20 8.88 7.46
N PRO A 25 -11.90 9.96 7.10
CA PRO A 25 -12.35 10.97 8.05
C PRO A 25 -13.30 10.35 9.09
N GLY A 26 -13.07 10.64 10.38
CA GLY A 26 -13.87 10.12 11.50
C GLY A 26 -13.44 8.75 12.01
N LEU A 27 -12.35 8.18 11.53
CA LEU A 27 -11.84 6.87 11.95
C LEU A 27 -11.60 6.79 13.46
N THR A 28 -11.05 7.84 14.07
CA THR A 28 -10.85 7.91 15.54
C THR A 28 -12.16 7.69 16.29
N GLY A 29 -13.23 8.37 15.89
CA GLY A 29 -14.56 8.22 16.51
C GLY A 29 -15.13 6.80 16.36
N VAL A 30 -14.87 6.14 15.23
CA VAL A 30 -15.26 4.74 15.01
C VAL A 30 -14.45 3.80 15.91
N ILE A 31 -13.13 4.00 16.02
CA ILE A 31 -12.26 3.23 16.95
C ILE A 31 -12.78 3.37 18.38
N GLU A 32 -13.02 4.58 18.86
CA GLU A 32 -13.55 4.83 20.21
C GLU A 32 -14.91 4.16 20.45
N GLY A 33 -15.79 4.20 19.44
CA GLY A 33 -17.09 3.54 19.47
C GLY A 33 -16.98 2.02 19.62
N VAL A 34 -16.07 1.40 18.85
CA VAL A 34 -15.85 -0.05 18.83
C VAL A 34 -15.09 -0.52 20.07
N LEU A 35 -14.13 0.25 20.58
CA LEU A 35 -13.34 -0.07 21.78
C LEU A 35 -14.20 -0.30 23.03
N LYS A 36 -15.35 0.34 23.13
CA LYS A 36 -16.28 0.13 24.27
C LYS A 36 -16.65 -1.35 24.47
N TRP A 37 -16.63 -2.14 23.41
CA TRP A 37 -16.93 -3.57 23.47
C TRP A 37 -15.70 -4.44 23.73
N ALA A 38 -14.50 -3.87 23.61
CA ALA A 38 -13.22 -4.54 23.86
C ALA A 38 -12.73 -4.37 25.30
N LEU A 39 -13.13 -3.28 25.98
CA LEU A 39 -12.70 -2.99 27.35
C LEU A 39 -13.10 -4.10 28.33
N GLY A 40 -12.17 -4.45 29.23
CA GLY A 40 -12.33 -5.52 30.22
C GLY A 40 -12.30 -6.94 29.62
N LYS A 41 -11.96 -7.10 28.35
CA LYS A 41 -11.82 -8.41 27.70
C LYS A 41 -10.38 -8.90 27.80
N ASN A 42 -10.22 -10.23 27.71
CA ASN A 42 -8.89 -10.85 27.68
C ASN A 42 -8.18 -10.57 26.34
N PRO A 43 -7.07 -9.80 26.34
CA PRO A 43 -6.36 -9.45 25.12
C PRO A 43 -5.65 -10.66 24.47
N PHE A 44 -5.36 -11.73 25.21
CA PHE A 44 -4.75 -12.94 24.66
C PHE A 44 -5.70 -13.70 23.73
N ALA A 45 -7.01 -13.56 23.91
CA ALA A 45 -8.03 -14.16 23.06
C ALA A 45 -8.40 -13.22 21.90
N HIS A 46 -7.41 -12.61 21.24
CA HIS A 46 -7.63 -11.56 20.23
C HIS A 46 -8.54 -12.03 19.08
N GLU A 47 -8.40 -13.25 18.56
CA GLU A 47 -9.28 -13.79 17.51
C GLU A 47 -10.75 -13.83 17.94
N ARG A 48 -11.01 -14.29 19.16
CA ARG A 48 -12.37 -14.29 19.72
C ARG A 48 -12.91 -12.88 19.82
N LEU A 49 -12.09 -11.95 20.32
CA LEU A 49 -12.49 -10.56 20.47
C LEU A 49 -12.76 -9.94 19.09
N MET A 50 -11.88 -10.14 18.11
CA MET A 50 -12.08 -9.66 16.74
C MET A 50 -13.35 -10.23 16.11
N SER A 51 -13.67 -11.50 16.34
CA SER A 51 -14.92 -12.11 15.88
C SER A 51 -16.16 -11.45 16.53
N GLU A 52 -16.11 -11.14 17.82
CA GLU A 52 -17.18 -10.41 18.54
C GLU A 52 -17.36 -8.98 17.99
N LEU A 53 -16.26 -8.25 17.76
CA LEU A 53 -16.29 -6.90 17.20
C LEU A 53 -16.78 -6.90 15.75
N TYR A 54 -16.33 -7.85 14.95
CA TYR A 54 -16.81 -8.01 13.57
C TYR A 54 -18.33 -8.31 13.53
N ALA A 55 -18.83 -9.19 14.39
CA ALA A 55 -20.24 -9.49 14.43
C ALA A 55 -21.12 -8.27 14.75
N ARG A 56 -20.59 -7.29 15.49
CA ARG A 56 -21.26 -6.01 15.81
C ARG A 56 -21.18 -4.97 14.70
N THR A 57 -20.20 -5.09 13.81
CA THR A 57 -19.91 -4.11 12.74
C THR A 57 -20.16 -4.67 11.33
N ARG A 58 -20.60 -5.92 11.20
CA ARG A 58 -20.70 -6.60 9.90
C ARG A 58 -21.63 -5.95 8.87
N GLN A 59 -22.60 -5.13 9.32
CA GLN A 59 -23.43 -4.35 8.40
C GLN A 59 -22.69 -3.19 7.72
N ALA A 60 -21.56 -2.77 8.33
CA ALA A 60 -20.65 -1.75 7.81
C ALA A 60 -19.32 -2.38 7.36
N HIS A 61 -19.37 -3.59 6.79
CA HIS A 61 -18.18 -4.33 6.38
C HIS A 61 -17.31 -3.56 5.38
N GLY A 62 -15.99 -3.56 5.64
CA GLY A 62 -15.02 -2.80 4.84
C GLY A 62 -14.84 -1.35 5.29
N GLY A 63 -14.07 -0.59 4.54
CA GLY A 63 -13.83 0.83 4.77
C GLY A 63 -13.41 1.16 6.21
N ILE A 64 -13.91 2.28 6.73
CA ILE A 64 -13.59 2.80 8.07
C ILE A 64 -13.85 1.78 9.19
N ALA A 65 -14.91 0.97 9.09
CA ALA A 65 -15.21 -0.04 10.10
C ALA A 65 -14.12 -1.11 10.17
N GLN A 66 -13.62 -1.58 9.02
CA GLN A 66 -12.53 -2.54 8.98
C GLN A 66 -11.21 -1.92 9.46
N GLN A 67 -10.92 -0.68 9.10
CA GLN A 67 -9.73 0.03 9.59
C GLN A 67 -9.76 0.22 11.10
N ALA A 68 -10.92 0.48 11.70
CA ALA A 68 -11.06 0.55 13.15
C ALA A 68 -10.80 -0.80 13.82
N LEU A 69 -11.32 -1.90 13.25
CA LEU A 69 -11.02 -3.25 13.71
C LEU A 69 -9.53 -3.55 13.59
N ALA A 70 -8.89 -3.18 12.48
CA ALA A 70 -7.47 -3.38 12.23
C ALA A 70 -6.59 -2.64 13.25
N ALA A 71 -6.91 -1.37 13.55
CA ALA A 71 -6.18 -0.60 14.56
C ALA A 71 -6.24 -1.28 15.94
N ILE A 72 -7.40 -1.83 16.31
CA ILE A 72 -7.58 -2.56 17.58
C ILE A 72 -6.81 -3.89 17.53
N GLU A 73 -6.89 -4.65 16.43
CA GLU A 73 -6.18 -5.92 16.28
C GLU A 73 -4.66 -5.72 16.40
N ASN A 74 -4.11 -4.75 15.68
CA ASN A 74 -2.68 -4.45 15.69
C ASN A 74 -2.19 -4.11 17.10
N ALA A 75 -2.92 -3.27 17.84
CA ALA A 75 -2.58 -2.94 19.22
C ALA A 75 -2.72 -4.14 20.17
N LEU A 76 -3.71 -5.02 19.98
CA LEU A 76 -3.86 -6.25 20.78
C LEU A 76 -2.73 -7.25 20.53
N VAL A 77 -2.31 -7.41 19.29
CA VAL A 77 -1.22 -8.33 18.94
C VAL A 77 0.12 -7.79 19.49
N ASP A 78 0.38 -6.48 19.41
CA ASP A 78 1.55 -5.86 20.04
C ASP A 78 1.52 -6.01 21.57
N LEU A 79 0.38 -5.79 22.21
CA LEU A 79 0.21 -5.99 23.66
C LEU A 79 0.52 -7.45 24.04
N LYS A 80 -0.01 -8.42 23.31
CA LYS A 80 0.24 -9.84 23.55
C LYS A 80 1.73 -10.18 23.38
N ALA A 81 2.38 -9.68 22.35
CA ALA A 81 3.80 -9.89 22.09
C ALA A 81 4.65 -9.33 23.25
N ARG A 82 4.37 -8.11 23.70
CA ARG A 82 5.05 -7.49 24.85
C ARG A 82 4.83 -8.24 26.15
N SER A 83 3.61 -8.71 26.40
CA SER A 83 3.32 -9.53 27.59
C SER A 83 4.11 -10.83 27.61
N LEU A 84 4.43 -11.39 26.46
CA LEU A 84 5.24 -12.60 26.31
C LEU A 84 6.75 -12.30 26.14
N ASN A 85 7.10 -11.03 26.10
CA ASN A 85 8.48 -10.55 25.84
C ASN A 85 9.09 -11.13 24.54
N VAL A 86 8.29 -11.18 23.48
CA VAL A 86 8.71 -11.61 22.14
C VAL A 86 8.34 -10.56 21.10
N PRO A 87 9.05 -10.48 19.95
CA PRO A 87 8.61 -9.64 18.85
C PRO A 87 7.33 -10.22 18.20
N VAL A 88 6.55 -9.36 17.54
CA VAL A 88 5.24 -9.74 16.95
C VAL A 88 5.40 -10.89 15.93
N TYR A 89 6.43 -10.91 15.11
CA TYR A 89 6.62 -11.99 14.14
C TYR A 89 6.75 -13.38 14.78
N GLU A 90 7.22 -13.49 16.03
CA GLU A 90 7.24 -14.77 16.76
C GLU A 90 5.83 -15.30 17.03
N LEU A 91 4.85 -14.41 17.26
CA LEU A 91 3.45 -14.82 17.40
C LEU A 91 2.85 -15.31 16.07
N LEU A 92 3.43 -14.88 14.94
CA LEU A 92 2.98 -15.23 13.60
C LEU A 92 3.60 -16.54 13.07
N GLY A 93 4.50 -17.15 13.82
CA GLY A 93 5.18 -18.41 13.47
C GLY A 93 6.69 -18.33 13.39
N GLY A 94 7.27 -17.17 13.68
CA GLY A 94 8.70 -16.90 13.60
C GLY A 94 9.12 -16.25 12.28
N ALA A 95 10.34 -15.72 12.25
CA ALA A 95 10.87 -15.09 11.05
C ALA A 95 11.31 -16.13 10.00
N VAL A 96 10.64 -16.14 8.87
CA VAL A 96 11.07 -16.86 7.66
C VAL A 96 12.15 -16.07 6.92
N ARG A 97 12.15 -14.74 7.09
CA ARG A 97 13.09 -13.80 6.47
C ARG A 97 13.76 -12.94 7.53
N GLU A 98 15.08 -12.97 7.59
CA GLU A 98 15.89 -12.12 8.48
C GLU A 98 16.22 -10.76 7.84
N ARG A 99 16.04 -10.62 6.53
CA ARG A 99 16.27 -9.40 5.76
C ARG A 99 15.12 -9.19 4.79
N LEU A 100 14.67 -7.93 4.69
CA LEU A 100 13.58 -7.52 3.81
C LEU A 100 14.13 -6.58 2.73
N ASN A 101 13.77 -6.83 1.49
CA ASN A 101 14.05 -5.91 0.40
C ASN A 101 13.03 -4.77 0.44
N LEU A 102 13.54 -3.54 0.33
CA LEU A 102 12.73 -2.34 0.32
C LEU A 102 12.83 -1.66 -1.04
N TYR A 103 11.73 -1.06 -1.47
CA TYR A 103 11.75 -0.10 -2.56
C TYR A 103 11.47 1.31 -2.03
N TRP A 104 12.07 2.32 -2.67
CA TRP A 104 11.74 3.71 -2.37
C TRP A 104 10.36 4.03 -2.95
N SER A 105 9.34 4.08 -2.11
CA SER A 105 7.97 4.38 -2.50
C SER A 105 7.78 5.88 -2.74
N HIS A 106 6.80 6.25 -3.59
CA HIS A 106 6.53 7.64 -3.97
C HIS A 106 7.79 8.41 -4.42
N CYS A 107 8.70 7.70 -5.12
CA CYS A 107 9.97 8.26 -5.56
C CYS A 107 9.74 9.46 -6.50
N GLY A 108 10.06 10.65 -6.01
CA GLY A 108 9.83 11.94 -6.67
C GLY A 108 8.49 12.61 -6.34
N SER A 109 7.45 11.90 -5.91
CA SER A 109 6.11 12.48 -5.71
C SER A 109 6.07 13.62 -4.69
N TYR A 110 6.83 13.49 -3.60
CA TYR A 110 6.96 14.53 -2.57
C TYR A 110 8.06 15.56 -2.85
N ARG A 111 8.79 15.39 -3.96
CA ARG A 111 9.83 16.35 -4.41
C ARG A 111 9.37 17.25 -5.55
N LEU A 112 8.12 17.16 -5.98
CA LEU A 112 7.55 18.13 -6.91
C LEU A 112 7.40 19.52 -6.23
N PRO A 113 7.39 20.63 -6.96
CA PRO A 113 7.45 21.99 -6.40
C PRO A 113 6.46 22.26 -5.26
N ARG A 114 5.24 21.74 -5.36
CA ARG A 114 4.19 21.90 -4.34
C ARG A 114 4.51 21.25 -2.99
N THR A 115 5.34 20.24 -2.97
CA THR A 115 5.59 19.37 -1.79
C THR A 115 7.04 19.36 -1.33
N ALA A 116 7.99 19.70 -2.19
CA ALA A 116 9.43 19.70 -1.89
C ALA A 116 9.80 20.55 -0.63
N GLY A 117 9.10 21.67 -0.44
CA GLY A 117 9.31 22.54 0.70
C GLY A 117 9.05 21.88 2.06
N PHE A 118 8.15 20.88 2.14
CA PHE A 118 7.90 20.13 3.37
C PHE A 118 9.07 19.24 3.77
N LEU A 119 9.86 18.80 2.79
CA LEU A 119 11.02 17.93 2.99
C LEU A 119 12.34 18.71 3.08
N SER A 120 12.31 20.01 2.82
CA SER A 120 13.52 20.86 2.72
C SER A 120 14.54 20.29 1.71
N VAL A 121 14.06 19.83 0.57
CA VAL A 121 14.87 19.30 -0.53
C VAL A 121 14.65 20.14 -1.79
N GLU A 122 15.63 20.09 -2.71
CA GLU A 122 15.48 20.71 -4.02
C GLU A 122 14.34 20.06 -4.81
N PRO A 123 13.48 20.85 -5.48
CA PRO A 123 12.36 20.32 -6.25
C PRO A 123 12.83 19.59 -7.50
N VAL A 124 12.09 18.57 -7.87
CA VAL A 124 12.20 17.90 -9.17
C VAL A 124 11.34 18.68 -10.18
N VAL A 125 11.96 19.27 -11.18
CA VAL A 125 11.29 20.16 -12.15
C VAL A 125 11.48 19.73 -13.61
N ASN A 126 12.33 18.75 -13.87
CA ASN A 126 12.62 18.25 -15.22
C ASN A 126 13.14 16.80 -15.20
N LEU A 127 13.43 16.25 -16.36
CA LEU A 127 13.93 14.87 -16.51
C LEU A 127 15.36 14.68 -15.99
N ASP A 128 16.23 15.70 -16.03
CA ASP A 128 17.59 15.60 -15.49
C ASP A 128 17.56 15.44 -13.97
N ASP A 129 16.58 16.05 -13.29
CA ASP A 129 16.35 15.85 -11.87
C ASP A 129 15.87 14.42 -11.58
N ILE A 130 15.07 13.82 -12.46
CA ILE A 130 14.68 12.41 -12.38
C ILE A 130 15.88 11.49 -12.52
N VAL A 131 16.79 11.76 -13.47
CA VAL A 131 18.06 11.02 -13.60
C VAL A 131 18.87 11.11 -12.30
N SER A 132 18.97 12.31 -11.75
CA SER A 132 19.69 12.56 -10.49
C SER A 132 19.06 11.83 -9.31
N LEU A 133 17.73 11.82 -9.23
CA LEU A 133 16.97 11.08 -8.21
C LEU A 133 17.15 9.56 -8.36
N GLY A 134 17.20 9.03 -9.59
CA GLY A 134 17.53 7.63 -9.85
C GLY A 134 18.88 7.22 -9.29
N ARG A 135 19.92 8.07 -9.45
CA ARG A 135 21.25 7.86 -8.85
C ARG A 135 21.19 7.89 -7.31
N GLU A 136 20.41 8.81 -6.74
CA GLU A 136 20.21 8.93 -5.29
C GLU A 136 19.57 7.66 -4.71
N VAL A 137 18.58 7.05 -5.37
CA VAL A 137 17.95 5.80 -4.95
C VAL A 137 19.01 4.71 -4.74
N VAL A 138 19.86 4.48 -5.71
CA VAL A 138 20.89 3.43 -5.65
C VAL A 138 21.98 3.77 -4.64
N SER A 139 22.44 5.03 -4.60
CA SER A 139 23.46 5.45 -3.62
C SER A 139 22.96 5.42 -2.18
N SER A 140 21.64 5.48 -1.97
CA SER A 140 20.98 5.30 -0.67
C SER A 140 20.78 3.82 -0.29
N GLY A 141 21.21 2.89 -1.15
CA GLY A 141 21.15 1.44 -0.87
C GLY A 141 19.83 0.77 -1.26
N PHE A 142 18.93 1.45 -1.97
CA PHE A 142 17.72 0.81 -2.51
C PHE A 142 18.02 0.12 -3.84
N SER A 143 17.51 -1.09 -4.01
CA SER A 143 17.54 -1.84 -5.27
C SER A 143 16.32 -1.63 -6.14
N ALA A 144 15.31 -0.92 -5.63
CA ALA A 144 14.06 -0.68 -6.31
C ALA A 144 13.45 0.69 -5.95
N LEU A 145 12.66 1.23 -6.86
CA LEU A 145 11.85 2.44 -6.65
C LEU A 145 10.44 2.25 -7.20
N LYS A 146 9.45 2.93 -6.58
CA LYS A 146 8.09 3.05 -7.09
C LYS A 146 7.75 4.52 -7.29
N THR A 147 7.28 4.89 -8.46
CA THR A 147 6.95 6.26 -8.83
C THR A 147 5.53 6.38 -9.35
N ASN A 148 5.01 7.61 -9.37
CA ASN A 148 3.71 7.97 -9.96
C ASN A 148 3.90 8.69 -11.30
N ILE A 149 2.85 9.25 -11.87
CA ILE A 149 2.88 9.97 -13.15
C ILE A 149 3.25 11.43 -12.90
N PHE A 150 4.33 11.92 -13.48
CA PHE A 150 4.71 13.33 -13.43
C PHE A 150 4.54 13.98 -14.81
N LEU A 151 4.07 15.20 -14.82
CA LEU A 151 4.06 16.06 -16.02
C LEU A 151 4.92 17.28 -15.73
N PHE A 152 5.89 17.51 -16.62
CA PHE A 152 6.82 18.64 -16.57
C PHE A 152 6.35 19.72 -17.56
N ASP A 153 5.15 20.26 -17.30
CA ASP A 153 4.59 21.42 -17.99
C ASP A 153 5.15 22.73 -17.41
N ASP A 154 4.47 23.84 -17.62
CA ASP A 154 4.83 25.14 -17.04
C ASP A 154 4.96 25.07 -15.51
N GLU A 155 4.12 24.26 -14.85
CA GLU A 155 4.19 23.93 -13.44
C GLU A 155 4.29 22.40 -13.27
N PRO A 156 5.47 21.84 -12.93
CA PRO A 156 5.65 20.41 -12.71
C PRO A 156 4.71 19.88 -11.62
N HIS A 157 3.96 18.82 -11.93
CA HIS A 157 2.94 18.28 -11.03
C HIS A 157 2.76 16.76 -11.19
N MET A 158 2.18 16.15 -10.16
CA MET A 158 1.72 14.77 -10.24
C MET A 158 0.37 14.70 -10.95
N HIS A 159 0.29 13.91 -12.03
CA HIS A 159 -0.94 13.69 -12.79
C HIS A 159 -1.74 12.55 -12.12
N GLN A 160 -2.82 12.91 -11.47
CA GLN A 160 -3.63 11.97 -10.68
C GLN A 160 -5.14 12.23 -10.86
N PRO A 161 -5.70 12.04 -12.06
CA PRO A 161 -7.09 12.34 -12.35
C PRO A 161 -8.09 11.48 -11.54
N GLY A 162 -7.65 10.38 -10.95
CA GLY A 162 -8.47 9.54 -10.07
C GLY A 162 -8.71 10.11 -8.67
N PHE A 163 -8.05 11.21 -8.29
CA PHE A 163 -8.19 11.82 -6.98
C PHE A 163 -8.95 13.14 -7.03
N ALA A 164 -9.62 13.48 -5.92
CA ALA A 164 -10.40 14.71 -5.81
C ALA A 164 -9.57 15.97 -6.04
N GLY A 165 -10.15 16.98 -6.68
CA GLY A 165 -9.53 18.28 -6.94
C GLY A 165 -8.77 18.38 -8.26
N THR A 166 -8.72 17.33 -9.06
CA THR A 166 -8.19 17.35 -10.42
C THR A 166 -9.30 17.50 -11.45
N GLU A 167 -9.06 18.30 -12.50
CA GLU A 167 -10.00 18.43 -13.61
C GLU A 167 -10.08 17.11 -14.40
N GLY A 168 -11.27 16.81 -14.95
CA GLY A 168 -11.48 15.64 -15.82
C GLY A 168 -11.58 14.31 -15.12
N TRP A 169 -11.84 14.30 -13.82
CA TRP A 169 -12.03 13.05 -13.09
C TRP A 169 -13.38 12.37 -13.38
N PRO A 170 -13.43 11.03 -13.44
CA PRO A 170 -12.30 10.12 -13.65
C PRO A 170 -11.83 10.16 -15.11
N GLU A 171 -10.54 10.25 -15.32
CA GLU A 171 -9.99 10.20 -16.67
C GLU A 171 -10.15 8.79 -17.24
N LEU A 172 -10.87 8.67 -18.36
CA LEU A 172 -11.16 7.36 -18.95
C LEU A 172 -10.02 6.85 -19.82
N ASN A 173 -9.39 7.77 -20.54
CA ASN A 173 -8.31 7.47 -21.46
C ASN A 173 -7.20 8.50 -21.32
N PRO A 174 -5.96 8.06 -21.03
CA PRO A 174 -4.83 8.96 -20.96
C PRO A 174 -4.53 9.55 -22.35
N SER A 175 -4.19 10.82 -22.38
CA SER A 175 -3.77 11.48 -23.61
C SER A 175 -2.46 10.89 -24.14
N ARG A 176 -2.14 11.14 -25.42
CA ARG A 176 -0.83 10.79 -25.98
C ARG A 176 0.30 11.45 -25.19
N LYS A 177 0.12 12.72 -24.82
CA LYS A 177 1.08 13.49 -24.01
C LYS A 177 1.41 12.78 -22.68
N VAL A 178 0.41 12.28 -21.96
CA VAL A 178 0.63 11.56 -20.70
C VAL A 178 1.45 10.29 -20.91
N ARG A 179 1.15 9.51 -21.95
CA ARG A 179 1.90 8.28 -22.22
C ARG A 179 3.36 8.55 -22.62
N GLU A 180 3.59 9.60 -23.44
CA GLU A 180 4.93 10.02 -23.86
C GLU A 180 5.73 10.53 -22.64
N ALA A 181 5.15 11.42 -21.82
CA ALA A 181 5.80 11.94 -20.61
C ALA A 181 6.16 10.81 -19.62
N LEU A 182 5.26 9.85 -19.42
CA LEU A 182 5.51 8.68 -18.57
C LEU A 182 6.69 7.84 -19.10
N ARG A 183 6.74 7.61 -20.41
CA ARG A 183 7.84 6.87 -21.03
C ARG A 183 9.18 7.57 -20.81
N GLU A 184 9.23 8.88 -21.04
CA GLU A 184 10.43 9.69 -20.82
C GLU A 184 10.87 9.68 -19.35
N GLN A 185 9.94 9.83 -18.42
CA GLN A 185 10.18 9.75 -16.98
C GLN A 185 10.79 8.40 -16.57
N LEU A 186 10.22 7.28 -17.04
CA LEU A 186 10.71 5.95 -16.70
C LEU A 186 12.08 5.65 -17.30
N LEU A 187 12.35 6.15 -18.51
CA LEU A 187 13.68 6.07 -19.12
C LEU A 187 14.70 6.93 -18.37
N ALA A 188 14.33 8.11 -17.88
CA ALA A 188 15.20 8.95 -17.06
C ALA A 188 15.52 8.29 -15.70
N PHE A 189 14.54 7.67 -15.04
CA PHE A 189 14.81 6.83 -13.85
C PHE A 189 15.76 5.68 -14.17
N ARG A 190 15.56 4.99 -15.30
CA ARG A 190 16.43 3.89 -15.74
C ARG A 190 17.86 4.36 -16.02
N GLU A 191 18.03 5.52 -16.64
CA GLU A 191 19.34 6.13 -16.86
C GLU A 191 20.05 6.41 -15.53
N GLY A 192 19.35 7.00 -14.58
CA GLY A 192 19.92 7.34 -13.27
C GLY A 192 20.18 6.13 -12.36
N ALA A 193 19.23 5.24 -12.24
CA ALA A 193 19.31 4.10 -11.34
C ALA A 193 20.09 2.90 -11.91
N GLY A 194 20.35 2.90 -13.22
CA GLY A 194 21.07 1.81 -13.88
C GLY A 194 20.18 0.62 -14.27
N PRO A 195 20.76 -0.37 -14.97
CA PRO A 195 20.00 -1.49 -15.55
C PRO A 195 19.44 -2.46 -14.49
N ASP A 196 20.10 -2.60 -13.34
CA ASP A 196 19.77 -3.59 -12.33
C ASP A 196 18.70 -3.12 -11.35
N ALA A 197 18.42 -1.82 -11.25
CA ALA A 197 17.40 -1.29 -10.38
C ALA A 197 15.99 -1.66 -10.87
N MET A 198 15.14 -2.16 -9.98
CA MET A 198 13.74 -2.44 -10.29
C MET A 198 12.94 -1.14 -10.25
N ILE A 199 12.27 -0.82 -11.34
CA ILE A 199 11.37 0.33 -11.42
C ILE A 199 9.93 -0.17 -11.40
N LEU A 200 9.13 0.38 -10.48
CA LEU A 200 7.73 0.07 -10.28
C LEU A 200 6.91 1.32 -10.60
N LEU A 201 5.78 1.16 -11.28
CA LEU A 201 4.91 2.28 -11.64
C LEU A 201 3.55 2.13 -10.97
N ASP A 202 3.19 3.13 -10.18
CA ASP A 202 1.90 3.21 -9.52
C ASP A 202 0.97 4.13 -10.32
N LEU A 203 -0.05 3.52 -10.91
CA LEU A 203 -1.07 4.19 -11.71
C LEU A 203 -2.31 4.55 -10.89
N ASN A 204 -2.35 4.18 -9.62
CA ASN A 204 -3.45 4.45 -8.68
C ASN A 204 -4.85 4.15 -9.31
N PHE A 205 -5.86 4.97 -8.95
CA PHE A 205 -7.23 4.93 -9.49
C PHE A 205 -7.43 5.81 -10.72
N ASN A 206 -6.37 6.13 -11.48
CA ASN A 206 -6.39 7.20 -12.46
C ASN A 206 -7.26 6.91 -13.69
N TYR A 207 -7.47 5.64 -14.04
CA TYR A 207 -8.15 5.30 -15.30
C TYR A 207 -9.24 4.25 -15.10
N LYS A 208 -10.01 4.03 -16.15
CA LYS A 208 -10.86 2.85 -16.32
C LYS A 208 -10.09 1.78 -17.12
N THR A 209 -10.70 0.63 -17.31
CA THR A 209 -10.08 -0.55 -17.94
C THR A 209 -9.33 -0.22 -19.23
N GLU A 210 -9.97 0.51 -20.16
CA GLU A 210 -9.34 0.85 -21.45
C GLU A 210 -8.17 1.83 -21.28
N GLY A 211 -8.29 2.78 -20.36
CA GLY A 211 -7.19 3.70 -20.02
C GLY A 211 -5.96 2.95 -19.50
N TYR A 212 -6.16 2.02 -18.58
CA TYR A 212 -5.07 1.17 -18.08
C TYR A 212 -4.47 0.29 -19.19
N LEU A 213 -5.29 -0.34 -20.04
CA LEU A 213 -4.80 -1.11 -21.18
C LEU A 213 -3.95 -0.25 -22.13
N SER A 214 -4.37 1.00 -22.37
CA SER A 214 -3.65 1.94 -23.23
C SER A 214 -2.28 2.31 -22.63
N VAL A 215 -2.19 2.61 -21.33
CA VAL A 215 -0.92 2.97 -20.66
C VAL A 215 0.00 1.75 -20.57
N THR A 216 -0.50 0.65 -20.03
CA THR A 216 0.33 -0.52 -19.75
C THR A 216 0.92 -1.11 -21.03
N ARG A 217 0.14 -1.21 -22.12
CA ARG A 217 0.64 -1.66 -23.43
C ARG A 217 1.69 -0.72 -24.01
N ALA A 218 1.54 0.60 -23.82
CA ALA A 218 2.52 1.58 -24.32
C ALA A 218 3.86 1.51 -23.60
N LEU A 219 3.92 0.94 -22.38
CA LEU A 219 5.09 0.90 -21.52
C LEU A 219 5.62 -0.53 -21.25
N ASP A 220 4.99 -1.55 -21.81
CA ASP A 220 5.29 -2.97 -21.53
C ASP A 220 6.69 -3.42 -21.99
N ASP A 221 7.33 -2.65 -22.85
CA ASP A 221 8.68 -2.87 -23.35
C ASP A 221 9.79 -2.30 -22.45
N LEU A 222 9.46 -1.57 -21.40
CA LEU A 222 10.42 -0.87 -20.54
C LEU A 222 11.06 -1.73 -19.44
N GLY A 223 10.65 -3.00 -19.30
CA GLY A 223 11.20 -3.91 -18.30
C GLY A 223 10.94 -3.45 -16.87
N LEU A 224 9.72 -3.01 -16.58
CA LEU A 224 9.29 -2.64 -15.23
C LEU A 224 9.09 -3.87 -14.35
N GLY A 225 9.23 -3.70 -13.04
CA GLY A 225 8.96 -4.74 -12.07
C GLY A 225 7.47 -5.03 -11.91
N TRP A 226 6.64 -3.98 -11.89
CA TRP A 226 5.17 -4.10 -12.01
C TRP A 226 4.51 -2.78 -12.42
N PHE A 227 3.27 -2.90 -12.90
CA PHE A 227 2.28 -1.83 -12.88
C PHE A 227 1.36 -2.04 -11.67
N GLU A 228 1.23 -1.06 -10.79
CA GLU A 228 0.27 -1.05 -9.69
C GLU A 228 -1.01 -0.35 -10.16
N ILE A 229 -2.13 -1.03 -10.04
CA ILE A 229 -3.42 -0.61 -10.60
C ILE A 229 -4.52 -0.92 -9.61
N ASP A 230 -5.30 0.09 -9.25
CA ASP A 230 -6.46 -0.07 -8.40
C ASP A 230 -7.76 -0.13 -9.21
N LEU A 231 -8.34 -1.31 -9.25
CA LEU A 231 -9.64 -1.60 -9.85
C LEU A 231 -10.47 -2.49 -8.93
N TYR A 232 -11.77 -2.19 -8.86
CA TYR A 232 -12.72 -2.97 -8.05
C TYR A 232 -13.35 -4.16 -8.79
N ASP A 233 -13.09 -4.30 -10.09
CA ASP A 233 -13.58 -5.42 -10.91
C ASP A 233 -12.46 -6.42 -11.19
N PRO A 234 -12.52 -7.62 -10.60
CA PRO A 234 -11.49 -8.64 -10.81
C PRO A 234 -11.41 -9.13 -12.26
N ALA A 235 -12.51 -9.12 -13.02
CA ALA A 235 -12.47 -9.54 -14.41
C ALA A 235 -11.78 -8.52 -15.31
N ALA A 236 -12.00 -7.22 -15.06
CA ALA A 236 -11.31 -6.12 -15.74
C ALA A 236 -9.81 -6.14 -15.43
N LEU A 237 -9.43 -6.32 -14.18
CA LEU A 237 -8.02 -6.42 -13.78
C LEU A 237 -7.34 -7.64 -14.42
N ALA A 238 -8.01 -8.79 -14.42
CA ALA A 238 -7.52 -10.01 -15.08
C ALA A 238 -7.35 -9.84 -16.61
N LEU A 239 -8.21 -9.03 -17.25
CA LEU A 239 -8.05 -8.68 -18.66
C LEU A 239 -6.77 -7.86 -18.87
N ILE A 240 -6.51 -6.86 -18.02
CA ILE A 240 -5.29 -6.03 -18.09
C ILE A 240 -4.07 -6.92 -17.89
N ARG A 241 -4.04 -7.74 -16.84
CA ARG A 241 -2.94 -8.67 -16.55
C ARG A 241 -2.58 -9.55 -17.75
N ARG A 242 -3.59 -10.14 -18.41
CA ARG A 242 -3.35 -10.98 -19.60
C ARG A 242 -2.93 -10.22 -20.86
N SER A 243 -3.01 -8.90 -20.86
CA SER A 243 -2.72 -8.05 -22.02
C SER A 243 -1.30 -7.53 -22.06
N VAL A 244 -0.50 -7.75 -21.04
CA VAL A 244 0.89 -7.28 -20.89
C VAL A 244 1.80 -8.37 -20.34
N LYS A 245 3.11 -8.19 -20.48
CA LYS A 245 4.13 -9.08 -19.92
C LYS A 245 4.61 -8.62 -18.55
N THR A 246 4.60 -7.32 -18.32
CA THR A 246 4.97 -6.70 -17.04
C THR A 246 3.97 -7.17 -15.98
N PRO A 247 4.44 -7.64 -14.80
CA PRO A 247 3.57 -8.06 -13.71
C PRO A 247 2.57 -6.97 -13.30
N ILE A 248 1.40 -7.37 -12.84
CA ILE A 248 0.38 -6.49 -12.28
C ILE A 248 0.37 -6.64 -10.75
N ALA A 249 0.49 -5.51 -10.05
CA ALA A 249 0.24 -5.38 -8.62
C ALA A 249 -1.10 -4.68 -8.40
N SER A 250 -1.87 -5.09 -7.38
CA SER A 250 -3.19 -4.49 -7.10
C SER A 250 -3.71 -4.90 -5.73
N CYS A 251 -4.89 -4.43 -5.39
CA CYS A 251 -5.70 -4.83 -4.25
C CYS A 251 -5.42 -4.07 -2.94
N GLU A 252 -4.67 -2.96 -2.95
CA GLU A 252 -4.39 -2.21 -1.72
C GLU A 252 -5.64 -1.74 -0.99
N SER A 253 -6.70 -1.38 -1.72
CA SER A 253 -7.96 -0.87 -1.18
C SER A 253 -8.98 -1.95 -0.77
N LEU A 254 -8.60 -3.23 -0.81
CA LEU A 254 -9.47 -4.33 -0.41
C LEU A 254 -9.38 -4.64 1.09
N PHE A 255 -10.48 -5.17 1.62
CA PHE A 255 -10.61 -5.49 3.03
C PHE A 255 -10.98 -6.95 3.26
N GLY A 256 -10.18 -7.62 4.13
CA GLY A 256 -10.43 -8.96 4.61
C GLY A 256 -10.45 -10.04 3.51
N LEU A 257 -10.44 -11.29 3.89
CA LEU A 257 -10.40 -12.45 2.97
C LEU A 257 -11.49 -12.43 1.89
N ARG A 258 -12.69 -11.94 2.24
CA ARG A 258 -13.83 -11.90 1.30
C ARG A 258 -13.63 -10.89 0.18
N GLY A 259 -12.92 -9.79 0.44
CA GLY A 259 -12.59 -8.79 -0.57
C GLY A 259 -11.55 -9.30 -1.55
N TYR A 260 -10.50 -9.95 -1.05
CA TYR A 260 -9.39 -10.44 -1.86
C TYR A 260 -9.75 -11.70 -2.68
N ARG A 261 -10.55 -12.62 -2.13
CA ARG A 261 -10.86 -13.92 -2.74
C ARG A 261 -11.30 -13.85 -4.21
N PRO A 262 -12.25 -12.99 -4.63
CA PRO A 262 -12.67 -12.93 -6.05
C PRO A 262 -11.53 -12.55 -6.99
N PHE A 263 -10.56 -11.75 -6.52
CA PHE A 263 -9.41 -11.34 -7.30
C PHE A 263 -8.40 -12.48 -7.49
N PHE A 264 -8.17 -13.28 -6.45
CA PHE A 264 -7.37 -14.50 -6.55
C PHE A 264 -8.02 -15.54 -7.45
N GLU A 265 -9.32 -15.81 -7.28
CA GLU A 265 -10.08 -16.76 -8.13
C GLU A 265 -10.05 -16.35 -9.61
N ALA A 266 -10.07 -15.05 -9.92
CA ALA A 266 -9.94 -14.53 -11.27
C ALA A 266 -8.50 -14.51 -11.80
N GLN A 267 -7.50 -14.82 -10.97
CA GLN A 267 -6.07 -14.62 -11.26
C GLN A 267 -5.81 -13.21 -11.79
N ALA A 268 -6.30 -12.21 -11.06
CA ALA A 268 -6.36 -10.84 -11.53
C ALA A 268 -5.04 -10.07 -11.42
N MET A 269 -4.09 -10.54 -10.57
CA MET A 269 -2.80 -9.89 -10.34
C MET A 269 -1.68 -10.91 -10.15
N ASP A 270 -0.44 -10.46 -10.22
CA ASP A 270 0.78 -11.23 -9.93
C ASP A 270 1.30 -10.92 -8.53
N VAL A 271 1.02 -9.72 -8.02
CA VAL A 271 1.38 -9.26 -6.68
C VAL A 271 0.14 -8.67 -6.01
N SER A 272 -0.25 -9.27 -4.88
CA SER A 272 -1.33 -8.73 -4.04
C SER A 272 -0.77 -7.70 -3.07
N ILE A 273 -1.25 -6.48 -3.18
CA ILE A 273 -0.92 -5.42 -2.23
C ILE A 273 -1.84 -5.56 -1.01
N VAL A 274 -1.27 -5.57 0.19
CA VAL A 274 -2.01 -5.72 1.45
C VAL A 274 -1.64 -4.60 2.41
N ASP A 275 -2.63 -3.83 2.85
CA ASP A 275 -2.41 -2.79 3.84
C ASP A 275 -2.60 -3.33 5.26
N VAL A 276 -1.52 -3.41 6.04
CA VAL A 276 -1.52 -3.93 7.42
C VAL A 276 -2.27 -2.99 8.39
N PRO A 277 -2.09 -1.67 8.36
CA PRO A 277 -2.94 -0.74 9.09
C PRO A 277 -4.44 -0.87 8.82
N TRP A 278 -4.84 -1.19 7.59
CA TRP A 278 -6.25 -1.28 7.19
C TRP A 278 -6.87 -2.66 7.43
N ASN A 279 -6.09 -3.72 7.33
CA ASN A 279 -6.60 -5.09 7.48
C ASN A 279 -6.38 -5.69 8.88
N GLY A 280 -5.33 -5.23 9.60
CA GLY A 280 -4.80 -5.89 10.78
C GLY A 280 -3.73 -6.92 10.42
N ILE A 281 -2.71 -7.05 11.27
CA ILE A 281 -1.55 -7.91 10.97
C ILE A 281 -1.94 -9.40 10.90
N TRP A 282 -2.82 -9.84 11.77
CA TRP A 282 -3.29 -11.23 11.80
C TRP A 282 -4.21 -11.55 10.61
N GLN A 283 -5.08 -10.62 10.22
CA GLN A 283 -5.88 -10.75 9.01
C GLN A 283 -5.03 -10.68 7.75
N SER A 284 -4.01 -9.81 7.72
CA SER A 284 -3.05 -9.74 6.61
C SER A 284 -2.31 -11.05 6.40
N LEU A 285 -1.93 -11.76 7.49
CA LEU A 285 -1.33 -13.09 7.39
C LEU A 285 -2.29 -14.12 6.78
N LYS A 286 -3.58 -14.06 7.12
CA LYS A 286 -4.59 -14.94 6.50
C LYS A 286 -4.78 -14.63 5.02
N ILE A 287 -4.72 -13.33 4.63
CA ILE A 287 -4.76 -12.92 3.22
C ILE A 287 -3.52 -13.44 2.48
N ALA A 288 -2.34 -13.33 3.08
CA ALA A 288 -1.10 -13.85 2.50
C ALA A 288 -1.16 -15.39 2.32
N SER A 289 -1.66 -16.12 3.32
CA SER A 289 -1.86 -17.57 3.22
C SER A 289 -2.88 -17.96 2.13
N LEU A 290 -3.90 -17.13 1.91
CA LEU A 290 -4.82 -17.32 0.79
C LEU A 290 -4.12 -17.05 -0.55
N ALA A 291 -3.35 -15.97 -0.66
CA ALA A 291 -2.57 -15.61 -1.85
C ALA A 291 -1.60 -16.73 -2.24
N GLU A 292 -0.89 -17.31 -1.26
CA GLU A 292 0.02 -18.46 -1.45
C GLU A 292 -0.68 -19.64 -2.13
N SER A 293 -1.92 -19.95 -1.73
CA SER A 293 -2.69 -21.04 -2.35
C SER A 293 -3.07 -20.79 -3.82
N PHE A 294 -2.92 -19.57 -4.30
CA PHE A 294 -3.12 -19.14 -5.70
C PHE A 294 -1.81 -18.78 -6.41
N GLU A 295 -0.65 -19.07 -5.81
CA GLU A 295 0.68 -18.74 -6.36
C GLU A 295 0.88 -17.22 -6.60
N VAL A 296 0.29 -16.37 -5.74
CA VAL A 296 0.37 -14.92 -5.84
C VAL A 296 1.30 -14.37 -4.76
N ASN A 297 2.28 -13.57 -5.17
CA ASN A 297 3.17 -12.86 -4.25
C ASN A 297 2.42 -11.77 -3.49
N VAL A 298 2.94 -11.39 -2.31
CA VAL A 298 2.36 -10.33 -1.48
C VAL A 298 3.40 -9.25 -1.21
N ALA A 299 2.96 -7.99 -1.28
CA ALA A 299 3.73 -6.84 -0.86
C ALA A 299 2.85 -5.93 0.01
N PRO A 300 3.36 -5.35 1.12
CA PRO A 300 2.53 -4.46 1.92
C PRO A 300 2.47 -3.06 1.32
N HIS A 301 1.26 -2.48 1.35
CA HIS A 301 1.08 -1.05 1.17
C HIS A 301 1.50 -0.31 2.44
N ASN A 302 2.31 0.74 2.31
CA ASN A 302 2.70 1.55 3.44
C ASN A 302 3.15 2.95 2.99
N PHE A 303 2.38 3.98 3.31
CA PHE A 303 2.75 5.39 3.12
C PHE A 303 2.61 6.22 4.41
N TYR A 304 2.61 5.54 5.55
CA TYR A 304 2.35 6.10 6.88
C TYR A 304 3.65 6.43 7.63
N GLY A 305 3.61 6.36 8.96
CA GLY A 305 4.75 6.62 9.81
C GLY A 305 5.64 5.41 10.06
N HIS A 306 6.60 5.61 10.95
CA HIS A 306 7.60 4.58 11.26
C HIS A 306 7.01 3.35 11.93
N LEU A 307 5.95 3.49 12.75
CA LEU A 307 5.35 2.36 13.42
C LEU A 307 4.63 1.46 12.41
N SER A 308 3.91 2.01 11.44
CA SER A 308 3.31 1.23 10.35
C SER A 308 4.35 0.51 9.51
N THR A 309 5.53 1.12 9.31
CA THR A 309 6.65 0.46 8.63
C THR A 309 7.13 -0.77 9.41
N LEU A 310 7.24 -0.66 10.74
CA LEU A 310 7.58 -1.80 11.61
C LEU A 310 6.48 -2.86 11.62
N MET A 311 5.19 -2.46 11.65
CA MET A 311 4.06 -3.39 11.54
C MET A 311 4.14 -4.19 10.22
N SER A 312 4.37 -3.52 9.10
CA SER A 312 4.57 -4.16 7.79
C SER A 312 5.82 -5.05 7.76
N ALA A 313 6.91 -4.64 8.42
CA ALA A 313 8.12 -5.45 8.53
C ALA A 313 7.89 -6.76 9.30
N HIS A 314 7.14 -6.72 10.42
CA HIS A 314 6.76 -7.93 11.15
C HIS A 314 5.91 -8.88 10.30
N PHE A 315 4.99 -8.34 9.52
CA PHE A 315 4.20 -9.12 8.56
C PHE A 315 5.07 -9.76 7.47
N CYS A 316 6.00 -9.01 6.89
CA CYS A 316 6.87 -9.52 5.83
C CYS A 316 7.92 -10.53 6.34
N ALA A 317 8.29 -10.47 7.62
CA ALA A 317 9.26 -11.39 8.20
C ALA A 317 8.66 -12.79 8.39
N ALA A 318 7.40 -12.87 8.74
CA ALA A 318 6.66 -14.13 8.93
C ALA A 318 6.14 -14.68 7.61
#